data_8b931b37101ea8353b13691d64c2b148
#
_entry.id   8b931b37101ea8353b13691d64c2b148
#
_cell.length_a   1.000
_cell.length_b   1.000
_cell.length_c   1.000
_cell.angle_alpha   90.00
_cell.angle_beta   90.00
_cell.angle_gamma   90.00
#
_symmetry.space_group_name_H-M   'P 1'
#
loop_
_entity.id
_entity.type
_entity.pdbx_description
1 polymer ?
#
loop_
_entity_poly.entity_id
_entity_poly.type
_entity_poly.pdbx_seq_one_letter_code
_entity_poly.pdbx_strand_id
1 'polypeptide(L)'
;MILLDYLNFSLYELFLISLIILLASTIRGFNGFGFSATSVSGLAFILPAIEIVPIILILEVAISIFMVPYIWNKIDWKFVFQILIGIAIGSPVGLYLLKFFSPSFTHLLICIIIIFFSILLMKGYSNKKIDNNFIKILTGTISGALNGLSTLGGLPVALFLLI
;
A
#
# COMPACT_ATOMS: atom_id res chain seq x y z
N MET A 1 -9.23 -30.27 0.62
CA MET A 1 -9.24 -30.72 -0.75
C MET A 1 -10.33 -30.00 -1.56
N ILE A 2 -11.57 -29.93 -1.09
CA ILE A 2 -12.69 -29.27 -1.81
C ILE A 2 -12.48 -27.75 -2.04
N LEU A 3 -11.83 -27.02 -1.14
CA LEU A 3 -11.54 -25.59 -1.29
C LEU A 3 -10.43 -25.30 -2.33
N LEU A 4 -9.54 -26.24 -2.57
CA LEU A 4 -8.42 -26.11 -3.51
C LEU A 4 -8.91 -26.20 -4.97
N ASP A 5 -9.93 -27.03 -5.24
CA ASP A 5 -10.54 -27.20 -6.56
C ASP A 5 -11.34 -25.95 -6.98
N TYR A 6 -11.83 -25.17 -6.00
CA TYR A 6 -12.56 -23.91 -6.27
C TYR A 6 -11.61 -22.74 -6.59
N LEU A 7 -10.37 -22.77 -6.11
CA LEU A 7 -9.42 -21.65 -6.23
C LEU A 7 -8.49 -21.78 -7.43
N ASN A 8 -8.52 -22.91 -8.17
CA ASN A 8 -7.63 -23.19 -9.33
C ASN A 8 -6.13 -22.99 -9.05
N PHE A 9 -5.70 -22.96 -7.78
CA PHE A 9 -4.31 -22.80 -7.39
C PHE A 9 -3.66 -24.14 -7.07
N SER A 10 -2.45 -24.33 -7.53
CA SER A 10 -1.63 -25.47 -7.11
C SER A 10 -1.22 -25.32 -5.64
N LEU A 11 -0.94 -26.45 -4.96
CA LEU A 11 -0.42 -26.44 -3.59
C LEU A 11 0.86 -25.61 -3.45
N TYR A 12 1.69 -25.61 -4.51
CA TYR A 12 2.92 -24.83 -4.56
C TYR A 12 2.64 -23.32 -4.58
N GLU A 13 1.67 -22.86 -5.39
CA GLU A 13 1.27 -21.45 -5.44
C GLU A 13 0.69 -20.98 -4.12
N LEU A 14 -0.14 -21.78 -3.47
CA LEU A 14 -0.67 -21.46 -2.15
C LEU A 14 0.42 -21.36 -1.08
N PHE A 15 1.41 -22.24 -1.13
CA PHE A 15 2.57 -22.16 -0.25
C PHE A 15 3.35 -20.86 -0.47
N LEU A 16 3.62 -20.48 -1.73
CA LEU A 16 4.31 -19.24 -2.08
C LEU A 16 3.52 -18.01 -1.65
N ILE A 17 2.21 -17.96 -1.91
CA ILE A 17 1.32 -16.87 -1.49
C ILE A 17 1.38 -16.71 0.04
N SER A 18 1.27 -17.81 0.77
CA SER A 18 1.31 -17.79 2.24
C SER A 18 2.66 -17.28 2.76
N LEU A 19 3.75 -17.70 2.15
CA LEU A 19 5.11 -17.27 2.51
C LEU A 19 5.31 -15.76 2.25
N ILE A 20 4.85 -15.27 1.10
CA ILE A 20 4.93 -13.86 0.74
C ILE A 20 4.14 -13.00 1.74
N ILE A 21 2.90 -13.39 2.06
CA ILE A 21 2.06 -12.67 3.01
C ILE A 21 2.67 -12.68 4.42
N LEU A 22 3.26 -13.79 4.84
CA LEU A 22 3.93 -13.91 6.14
C LEU A 22 5.15 -12.98 6.21
N LEU A 23 5.99 -12.96 5.18
CA LEU A 23 7.13 -12.04 5.09
C LEU A 23 6.69 -10.58 5.10
N ALA A 24 5.68 -10.23 4.29
CA ALA A 24 5.13 -8.88 4.24
C ALA A 24 4.55 -8.42 5.58
N SER A 25 3.84 -9.31 6.29
CA SER A 25 3.30 -9.05 7.63
C SER A 25 4.40 -8.81 8.65
N THR A 26 5.47 -9.55 8.56
CA THR A 26 6.64 -9.40 9.45
C THR A 26 7.31 -8.04 9.22
N ILE A 27 7.54 -7.66 7.95
CA ILE A 27 8.09 -6.35 7.59
C ILE A 27 7.23 -5.20 8.13
N ARG A 28 5.90 -5.30 7.96
CA ARG A 28 4.97 -4.30 8.51
C ARG A 28 5.00 -4.25 10.03
N GLY A 29 5.11 -5.38 10.70
CA GLY A 29 5.18 -5.44 12.16
C GLY A 29 6.38 -4.68 12.72
N PHE A 30 7.53 -4.71 12.03
CA PHE A 30 8.73 -3.99 12.43
C PHE A 30 8.72 -2.51 12.02
N ASN A 31 8.30 -2.20 10.80
CA ASN A 31 8.44 -0.87 10.21
C ASN A 31 7.16 -0.03 10.30
N GLY A 32 6.01 -0.63 10.56
CA GLY A 32 4.70 0.03 10.53
C GLY A 32 4.12 0.26 9.13
N PHE A 33 4.90 0.03 8.06
CA PHE A 33 4.50 0.16 6.65
C PHE A 33 5.20 -0.91 5.80
N GLY A 34 4.87 -0.98 4.50
CA GLY A 34 5.54 -1.85 3.53
C GLY A 34 4.84 -3.20 3.28
N PHE A 35 3.75 -3.51 3.98
CA PHE A 35 2.96 -4.73 3.73
C PHE A 35 2.51 -4.82 2.28
N SER A 36 1.85 -3.80 1.78
CA SER A 36 1.35 -3.75 0.39
C SER A 36 2.47 -3.77 -0.63
N ALA A 37 3.55 -2.99 -0.41
CA ALA A 37 4.68 -2.97 -1.32
C ALA A 37 5.29 -4.38 -1.49
N THR A 38 5.53 -5.08 -0.38
CA THR A 38 6.11 -6.42 -0.40
C THR A 38 5.13 -7.46 -0.96
N SER A 39 3.86 -7.39 -0.53
CA SER A 39 2.82 -8.34 -0.98
C SER A 39 2.55 -8.20 -2.46
N VAL A 40 2.35 -6.96 -2.96
CA VAL A 40 2.07 -6.73 -4.39
C VAL A 40 3.26 -7.13 -5.25
N SER A 41 4.47 -6.77 -4.84
CA SER A 41 5.68 -7.15 -5.59
C SER A 41 5.88 -8.66 -5.66
N GLY A 42 5.66 -9.35 -4.55
CA GLY A 42 5.80 -10.81 -4.50
C GLY A 42 4.69 -11.54 -5.26
N LEU A 43 3.44 -11.12 -5.08
CA LEU A 43 2.28 -11.76 -5.71
C LEU A 43 2.18 -11.46 -7.22
N ALA A 44 2.77 -10.37 -7.70
CA ALA A 44 2.78 -10.00 -9.11
C ALA A 44 3.40 -11.07 -10.05
N PHE A 45 4.19 -11.98 -9.49
CA PHE A 45 4.73 -13.14 -10.23
C PHE A 45 3.71 -14.28 -10.41
N ILE A 46 2.61 -14.26 -9.63
CA ILE A 46 1.62 -15.35 -9.58
C ILE A 46 0.27 -14.87 -10.12
N LEU A 47 -0.11 -13.63 -9.81
CA LEU A 47 -1.43 -13.07 -10.07
C LEU A 47 -1.35 -11.72 -10.78
N PRO A 48 -2.37 -11.35 -11.58
CA PRO A 48 -2.47 -10.02 -12.16
C PRO A 48 -2.80 -8.97 -11.08
N ALA A 49 -2.28 -7.75 -11.26
CA ALA A 49 -2.45 -6.66 -10.29
C ALA A 49 -3.91 -6.32 -9.98
N ILE A 50 -4.81 -6.49 -10.95
CA ILE A 50 -6.23 -6.21 -10.77
C ILE A 50 -6.91 -7.11 -9.72
N GLU A 51 -6.37 -8.31 -9.52
CA GLU A 51 -6.84 -9.24 -8.49
C GLU A 51 -6.14 -9.01 -7.16
N ILE A 52 -4.82 -8.72 -7.20
CA ILE A 52 -3.99 -8.52 -6.01
C ILE A 52 -4.43 -7.26 -5.25
N VAL A 53 -4.59 -6.13 -5.94
CA VAL A 53 -4.81 -4.82 -5.32
C VAL A 53 -6.03 -4.80 -4.38
N PRO A 54 -7.23 -5.27 -4.78
CA PRO A 54 -8.39 -5.29 -3.88
C PRO A 54 -8.19 -6.18 -2.65
N ILE A 55 -7.55 -7.35 -2.83
CA ILE A 55 -7.29 -8.28 -1.73
C ILE A 55 -6.35 -7.66 -0.70
N ILE A 56 -5.26 -7.06 -1.16
CA ILE A 56 -4.29 -6.41 -0.28
C ILE A 56 -4.89 -5.21 0.43
N LEU A 57 -5.75 -4.42 -0.23
CA LEU A 57 -6.47 -3.32 0.42
C LEU A 57 -7.35 -3.80 1.58
N ILE A 58 -8.07 -4.90 1.39
CA ILE A 58 -8.91 -5.49 2.45
C ILE A 58 -8.04 -5.96 3.62
N LEU A 59 -6.94 -6.63 3.33
CA LEU A 59 -6.00 -7.11 4.36
C LEU A 59 -5.35 -5.93 5.11
N GLU A 60 -4.99 -4.84 4.42
CA GLU A 60 -4.46 -3.64 5.06
C GLU A 60 -5.46 -2.98 6.01
N VAL A 61 -6.73 -2.90 5.62
CA VAL A 61 -7.79 -2.39 6.49
C VAL A 61 -7.94 -3.28 7.73
N ALA A 62 -7.99 -4.60 7.54
CA ALA A 62 -8.10 -5.54 8.65
C ALA A 62 -6.92 -5.39 9.63
N ILE A 63 -5.68 -5.42 9.14
CA ILE A 63 -4.49 -5.24 9.98
C ILE A 63 -4.53 -3.88 10.70
N SER A 64 -4.96 -2.81 10.02
CA SER A 64 -5.03 -1.48 10.61
C SER A 64 -6.06 -1.41 11.74
N ILE A 65 -7.22 -2.04 11.59
CA ILE A 65 -8.23 -2.13 12.66
C ILE A 65 -7.66 -2.80 13.90
N PHE A 66 -6.90 -3.88 13.74
CA PHE A 66 -6.24 -4.56 14.87
C PHE A 66 -5.14 -3.72 15.53
N MET A 67 -4.45 -2.85 14.79
CA MET A 67 -3.39 -1.99 15.33
C MET A 67 -3.93 -0.74 16.04
N VAL A 68 -5.07 -0.20 15.64
CA VAL A 68 -5.64 1.04 16.17
C VAL A 68 -5.69 1.09 17.71
N PRO A 69 -6.17 0.07 18.46
CA PRO A 69 -6.22 0.11 19.91
C PRO A 69 -4.87 0.38 20.59
N TYR A 70 -3.79 -0.13 19.99
CA TYR A 70 -2.44 -0.02 20.55
C TYR A 70 -1.82 1.36 20.37
N ILE A 71 -2.23 2.11 19.34
CA ILE A 71 -1.64 3.40 18.99
C ILE A 71 -2.59 4.58 19.23
N TRP A 72 -3.85 4.33 19.64
CA TRP A 72 -4.93 5.32 19.74
C TRP A 72 -4.52 6.63 20.41
N ASN A 73 -3.85 6.57 21.56
CA ASN A 73 -3.41 7.72 22.35
C ASN A 73 -2.18 8.46 21.78
N LYS A 74 -1.52 7.89 20.74
CA LYS A 74 -0.34 8.46 20.11
C LYS A 74 -0.64 9.08 18.74
N ILE A 75 -1.89 8.99 18.30
CA ILE A 75 -2.31 9.46 16.97
C ILE A 75 -2.53 10.97 16.99
N ASP A 76 -1.91 11.70 16.07
CA ASP A 76 -2.33 13.05 15.72
C ASP A 76 -3.56 12.99 14.81
N TRP A 77 -4.73 13.04 15.42
CA TRP A 77 -6.00 12.94 14.71
C TRP A 77 -6.21 14.04 13.69
N LYS A 78 -5.68 15.24 13.91
CA LYS A 78 -5.78 16.35 12.96
C LYS A 78 -5.04 16.03 11.67
N PHE A 79 -3.83 15.52 11.79
CA PHE A 79 -3.02 15.06 10.65
C PHE A 79 -3.71 13.90 9.90
N VAL A 80 -4.19 12.91 10.64
CA VAL A 80 -4.87 11.73 10.06
C VAL A 80 -6.10 12.14 9.26
N PHE A 81 -6.96 13.03 9.80
CA PHE A 81 -8.14 13.50 9.07
C PHE A 81 -7.80 14.23 7.78
N GLN A 82 -6.75 15.04 7.76
CA GLN A 82 -6.31 15.76 6.55
C GLN A 82 -5.84 14.80 5.46
N ILE A 83 -5.06 13.79 5.83
CA ILE A 83 -4.60 12.74 4.91
C ILE A 83 -5.79 11.88 4.44
N LEU A 84 -6.71 11.50 5.32
CA LEU A 84 -7.90 10.71 4.99
C LEU A 84 -8.79 11.39 3.95
N ILE A 85 -9.01 12.69 4.06
CA ILE A 85 -9.76 13.46 3.05
C ILE A 85 -9.09 13.32 1.69
N GLY A 86 -7.77 13.50 1.64
CA GLY A 86 -7.01 13.31 0.40
C GLY A 86 -7.12 11.89 -0.15
N ILE A 87 -6.96 10.87 0.71
CA ILE A 87 -7.07 9.46 0.31
C ILE A 87 -8.47 9.15 -0.22
N ALA A 88 -9.52 9.63 0.42
CA ALA A 88 -10.89 9.41 -0.02
C ALA A 88 -11.17 9.96 -1.43
N ILE A 89 -10.52 11.05 -1.81
CA ILE A 89 -10.61 11.62 -3.16
C ILE A 89 -9.70 10.84 -4.14
N GLY A 90 -8.49 10.52 -3.74
CA GLY A 90 -7.49 9.91 -4.61
C GLY A 90 -7.74 8.42 -4.91
N SER A 91 -8.20 7.64 -3.92
CA SER A 91 -8.35 6.18 -4.08
C SER A 91 -9.34 5.77 -5.18
N PRO A 92 -10.53 6.37 -5.32
CA PRO A 92 -11.43 6.06 -6.42
C PRO A 92 -10.82 6.33 -7.79
N VAL A 93 -10.04 7.42 -7.91
CA VAL A 93 -9.33 7.76 -9.15
C VAL A 93 -8.29 6.68 -9.48
N GLY A 94 -7.50 6.26 -8.51
CA GLY A 94 -6.51 5.20 -8.68
C GLY A 94 -7.14 3.87 -9.10
N LEU A 95 -8.20 3.44 -8.41
CA LEU A 95 -8.94 2.21 -8.75
C LEU A 95 -9.59 2.29 -10.14
N TYR A 96 -10.07 3.46 -10.52
CA TYR A 96 -10.65 3.65 -11.85
C TYR A 96 -9.57 3.53 -12.94
N LEU A 97 -8.42 4.15 -12.75
CA LEU A 97 -7.29 4.07 -13.68
C LEU A 97 -6.75 2.63 -13.82
N LEU A 98 -6.75 1.84 -12.75
CA LEU A 98 -6.30 0.44 -12.77
C LEU A 98 -7.06 -0.40 -13.81
N LYS A 99 -8.34 -0.08 -14.09
CA LYS A 99 -9.16 -0.81 -15.08
C LYS A 99 -8.75 -0.55 -16.53
N PHE A 100 -8.11 0.58 -16.80
CA PHE A 100 -7.72 0.98 -18.16
C PHE A 100 -6.34 0.51 -18.55
N PHE A 101 -5.50 0.17 -17.56
CA PHE A 101 -4.13 -0.24 -17.83
C PHE A 101 -4.06 -1.75 -18.09
N SER A 102 -3.22 -2.14 -19.04
CA SER A 102 -2.91 -3.55 -19.23
C SER A 102 -2.14 -4.10 -18.01
N PRO A 103 -2.29 -5.39 -17.69
CA PRO A 103 -1.58 -6.00 -16.55
C PRO A 103 -0.07 -5.75 -16.60
N SER A 104 0.56 -5.90 -17.78
CA SER A 104 2.00 -5.66 -17.93
C SER A 104 2.41 -4.22 -17.67
N PHE A 105 1.60 -3.25 -18.12
CA PHE A 105 1.86 -1.83 -17.84
C PHE A 105 1.70 -1.50 -16.36
N THR A 106 0.68 -2.05 -15.71
CA THR A 106 0.45 -1.86 -14.27
C THR A 106 1.61 -2.41 -13.45
N HIS A 107 2.12 -3.61 -13.76
CA HIS A 107 3.28 -4.18 -13.08
C HIS A 107 4.53 -3.31 -13.25
N LEU A 108 4.81 -2.84 -14.46
CA LEU A 108 5.92 -1.93 -14.73
C LEU A 108 5.80 -0.64 -13.93
N LEU A 109 4.61 -0.04 -13.89
CA LEU A 109 4.32 1.18 -13.14
C LEU A 109 4.52 0.98 -11.64
N ILE A 110 4.05 -0.14 -11.08
CA ILE A 110 4.26 -0.53 -9.68
C ILE A 110 5.75 -0.61 -9.37
N CYS A 111 6.55 -1.29 -10.20
CA CYS A 111 7.99 -1.41 -10.02
C CYS A 111 8.68 -0.05 -10.02
N ILE A 112 8.35 0.84 -10.96
CA ILE A 112 8.91 2.19 -11.03
C ILE A 112 8.58 2.99 -9.77
N ILE A 113 7.33 2.94 -9.30
CA ILE A 113 6.89 3.63 -8.08
C ILE A 113 7.68 3.13 -6.87
N ILE A 114 7.80 1.81 -6.70
CA ILE A 114 8.54 1.22 -5.58
C ILE A 114 10.00 1.67 -5.60
N ILE A 115 10.68 1.57 -6.74
CA ILE A 115 12.08 1.97 -6.88
C ILE A 115 12.24 3.46 -6.56
N PHE A 116 11.38 4.31 -7.13
CA PHE A 116 11.44 5.76 -6.92
C PHE A 116 11.29 6.14 -5.44
N PHE A 117 10.23 5.66 -4.77
CA PHE A 117 10.02 5.94 -3.35
C PHE A 117 11.08 5.30 -2.46
N SER A 118 11.58 4.11 -2.78
CA SER A 118 12.67 3.47 -2.04
C SER A 118 13.94 4.31 -2.07
N ILE A 119 14.32 4.84 -3.23
CA ILE A 119 15.48 5.73 -3.37
C ILE A 119 15.28 7.02 -2.57
N LEU A 120 14.08 7.61 -2.61
CA LEU A 120 13.76 8.81 -1.83
C LEU A 120 13.84 8.56 -0.32
N LEU A 121 13.30 7.44 0.15
CA LEU A 121 13.35 7.06 1.56
C LEU A 121 14.79 6.80 2.03
N MET A 122 15.62 6.16 1.19
CA MET A 122 17.04 5.91 1.50
C MET A 122 17.88 7.21 1.61
N LYS A 123 17.54 8.25 0.84
CA LYS A 123 18.25 9.54 0.89
C LYS A 123 18.00 10.32 2.18
N GLY A 124 17.00 9.95 2.97
CA GLY A 124 16.73 10.52 4.28
C GLY A 124 16.64 12.05 4.24
N TYR A 125 15.65 12.59 3.56
CA TYR A 125 15.40 14.04 3.56
C TYR A 125 14.97 14.46 4.98
N SER A 126 15.94 14.93 5.77
CA SER A 126 15.66 15.61 7.03
C SER A 126 15.55 17.11 6.74
N ASN A 127 14.37 17.58 6.44
CA ASN A 127 14.13 19.02 6.32
C ASN A 127 12.81 19.40 7.02
N LYS A 128 12.79 20.64 7.50
CA LYS A 128 11.77 21.35 8.28
C LYS A 128 10.35 20.77 8.15
N LYS A 129 9.72 20.49 9.28
CA LYS A 129 8.29 20.15 9.39
C LYS A 129 7.46 21.09 8.52
N ILE A 130 6.98 20.56 7.41
CA ILE A 130 6.06 21.29 6.53
C ILE A 130 4.67 21.23 7.16
N ASP A 131 4.33 22.20 7.99
CA ASP A 131 3.01 22.29 8.62
C ASP A 131 2.04 23.11 7.75
N ASN A 132 1.80 22.64 6.52
CA ASN A 132 0.84 23.23 5.62
C ASN A 132 -0.31 22.25 5.34
N ASN A 133 -1.53 22.64 5.71
CA ASN A 133 -2.73 21.83 5.53
C ASN A 133 -2.96 21.43 4.07
N PHE A 134 -2.68 22.32 3.12
CA PHE A 134 -2.82 22.03 1.71
C PHE A 134 -1.86 20.93 1.25
N ILE A 135 -0.62 20.95 1.71
CA ILE A 135 0.39 19.93 1.35
C ILE A 135 0.00 18.58 1.95
N LYS A 136 -0.55 18.54 3.17
CA LYS A 136 -1.05 17.31 3.81
C LYS A 136 -2.17 16.67 2.99
N ILE A 137 -3.16 17.47 2.56
CA ILE A 137 -4.26 16.98 1.72
C ILE A 137 -3.74 16.52 0.36
N LEU A 138 -2.84 17.27 -0.27
CA LEU A 138 -2.23 16.91 -1.55
C LEU A 138 -1.45 15.59 -1.44
N THR A 139 -0.65 15.42 -0.38
CA THR A 139 0.04 14.15 -0.09
C THR A 139 -0.96 13.02 0.08
N GLY A 140 -2.06 13.26 0.79
CA GLY A 140 -3.15 12.29 0.93
C GLY A 140 -3.78 11.92 -0.40
N THR A 141 -4.01 12.89 -1.31
CA THR A 141 -4.60 12.63 -2.62
C THR A 141 -3.67 11.80 -3.50
N ILE A 142 -2.39 12.14 -3.55
CA ILE A 142 -1.37 11.35 -4.27
C ILE A 142 -1.27 9.94 -3.67
N SER A 143 -1.22 9.85 -2.34
CA SER A 143 -1.20 8.59 -1.61
C SER A 143 -2.42 7.73 -1.91
N GLY A 144 -3.61 8.34 -1.92
CA GLY A 144 -4.86 7.66 -2.26
C GLY A 144 -4.88 7.15 -3.71
N ALA A 145 -4.44 7.96 -4.66
CA ALA A 145 -4.36 7.55 -6.07
C ALA A 145 -3.39 6.37 -6.26
N LEU A 146 -2.21 6.43 -5.65
CA LEU A 146 -1.25 5.34 -5.67
C LEU A 146 -1.77 4.10 -4.92
N ASN A 147 -2.52 4.30 -3.84
CA ASN A 147 -3.14 3.21 -3.10
C ASN A 147 -4.17 2.46 -3.95
N GLY A 148 -5.01 3.20 -4.68
CA GLY A 148 -6.00 2.61 -5.60
C GLY A 148 -5.37 1.90 -6.80
N LEU A 149 -4.24 2.41 -7.32
CA LEU A 149 -3.52 1.81 -8.45
C LEU A 149 -2.71 0.56 -8.06
N SER A 150 -2.08 0.57 -6.89
CA SER A 150 -1.02 -0.38 -6.57
C SER A 150 -0.92 -0.77 -5.09
N THR A 151 -1.85 -0.30 -4.24
CA THR A 151 -1.80 -0.44 -2.77
C THR A 151 -0.56 0.19 -2.11
N LEU A 152 0.19 1.03 -2.82
CA LEU A 152 1.45 1.65 -2.36
C LEU A 152 1.25 3.01 -1.69
N GLY A 153 0.03 3.35 -1.30
CA GLY A 153 -0.31 4.65 -0.70
C GLY A 153 0.45 4.99 0.59
N GLY A 154 0.97 4.00 1.29
CA GLY A 154 1.78 4.23 2.47
C GLY A 154 3.14 4.90 2.20
N LEU A 155 3.73 4.73 1.01
CA LEU A 155 5.05 5.25 0.68
C LEU A 155 5.11 6.79 0.64
N PRO A 156 4.17 7.52 -0.03
CA PRO A 156 4.16 8.99 0.01
C PRO A 156 3.94 9.56 1.40
N VAL A 157 3.08 8.93 2.21
CA VAL A 157 2.84 9.36 3.60
C VAL A 157 4.08 9.12 4.46
N ALA A 158 4.73 7.97 4.33
CA ALA A 158 5.98 7.68 5.03
C ALA A 158 7.07 8.70 4.65
N LEU A 159 7.22 9.02 3.37
CA LEU A 159 8.16 10.04 2.92
C LEU A 159 7.83 11.41 3.53
N PHE A 160 6.56 11.82 3.52
CA PHE A 160 6.12 13.09 4.11
C PHE A 160 6.43 13.18 5.62
N LEU A 161 6.30 12.07 6.36
CA LEU A 161 6.60 12.03 7.80
C LEU A 161 8.11 12.09 8.10
N LEU A 162 8.96 11.71 7.13
CA LEU A 162 10.42 11.75 7.27
C LEU A 162 11.03 13.11 6.87
N ILE A 163 10.28 13.94 6.15
CA ILE A 163 10.66 15.32 5.77
C ILE A 163 10.28 16.30 6.87
#